data_5b77d1078980ae4c027ce9900e23a9b9
#
_entry.id   5b77d1078980ae4c027ce9900e23a9b9
#
_cell.length_a   1.000
_cell.length_b   1.000
_cell.length_c   1.000
_cell.angle_alpha   90.00
_cell.angle_beta   90.00
_cell.angle_gamma   90.00
#
_symmetry.space_group_name_H-M   'P 1'
#
loop_
_entity.id
_entity.type
_entity.pdbx_description
1 polymer ?
#
loop_
_entity_poly.entity_id
_entity_poly.type
_entity_poly.pdbx_seq_one_letter_code
_entity_poly.pdbx_strand_id
1 'polypeptide(L)'
;MIKQLKIHSLFLLLTSLLFVSLIQVHADSRTGSIDIDYKGRTDNQEEIILSGAKFEIIPIQYVENEKWVWQSSFVDCGISLNDTSAEARNKQAKQLLEYARKKSISGNQQLTDSMGHTVFSNLNEGMYLITQIGSVKNGNDTFESAPFLVSVPSDIDGYLMYDVKVEPKVTWLTNNVPPSVPEKPSEKNPPEDTNTGVQVKKMTWIVLALCSLGMIVILGKRLKK
;
A
#
# COMPACT_ATOMS: atom_id res chain seq x y z
N MET A 1 67.54 4.23 -35.43
CA MET A 1 66.20 3.87 -35.89
C MET A 1 65.38 3.08 -34.83
N ILE A 2 65.92 2.09 -34.16
CA ILE A 2 65.20 1.22 -33.22
C ILE A 2 64.67 1.93 -31.97
N LYS A 3 65.37 2.97 -31.43
CA LYS A 3 64.93 3.76 -30.27
C LYS A 3 63.68 4.60 -30.56
N GLN A 4 63.58 5.18 -31.76
CA GLN A 4 62.46 6.02 -32.15
C GLN A 4 61.19 5.17 -32.30
N LEU A 5 61.30 3.96 -32.82
CA LEU A 5 60.18 3.03 -33.02
C LEU A 5 59.57 2.60 -31.68
N LYS A 6 60.39 2.41 -30.63
CA LYS A 6 59.94 2.03 -29.29
C LYS A 6 59.17 3.18 -28.58
N ILE A 7 59.60 4.44 -28.79
CA ILE A 7 58.94 5.60 -28.25
C ILE A 7 57.54 5.80 -28.85
N HIS A 8 57.41 5.63 -30.18
CA HIS A 8 56.13 5.75 -30.87
C HIS A 8 55.16 4.62 -30.48
N SER A 9 55.65 3.38 -30.31
CA SER A 9 54.89 2.28 -29.84
C SER A 9 54.36 2.46 -28.40
N LEU A 10 55.20 3.02 -27.51
CA LEU A 10 54.82 3.32 -26.13
C LEU A 10 53.76 4.43 -26.07
N PHE A 11 53.90 5.45 -26.94
CA PHE A 11 52.95 6.58 -27.00
C PHE A 11 51.59 6.11 -27.55
N LEU A 12 51.57 5.20 -28.56
CA LEU A 12 50.37 4.65 -29.11
C LEU A 12 49.66 3.75 -28.10
N LEU A 13 50.39 2.99 -27.29
CA LEU A 13 49.83 2.17 -26.19
C LEU A 13 49.23 3.05 -25.09
N LEU A 14 49.87 4.16 -24.71
CA LEU A 14 49.40 5.07 -23.69
C LEU A 14 48.14 5.83 -24.15
N THR A 15 48.08 6.23 -25.43
CA THR A 15 46.90 6.87 -26.00
C THR A 15 45.69 5.91 -26.12
N SER A 16 45.94 4.61 -26.44
CA SER A 16 44.87 3.62 -26.47
C SER A 16 44.30 3.32 -25.07
N LEU A 17 45.13 3.37 -24.04
CA LEU A 17 44.69 3.21 -22.64
C LEU A 17 43.83 4.36 -22.15
N LEU A 18 44.10 5.59 -22.60
CA LEU A 18 43.33 6.79 -22.27
C LEU A 18 41.95 6.79 -22.94
N PHE A 19 41.80 6.18 -24.12
CA PHE A 19 40.50 6.09 -24.81
C PHE A 19 39.53 5.05 -24.20
N VAL A 20 40.06 4.02 -23.53
CA VAL A 20 39.22 3.00 -22.86
C VAL A 20 38.53 3.56 -21.61
N SER A 21 39.07 4.56 -20.96
CA SER A 21 38.51 5.16 -19.75
C SER A 21 37.36 6.15 -19.98
N LEU A 22 36.98 6.42 -21.26
CA LEU A 22 35.89 7.34 -21.60
C LEU A 22 34.56 6.66 -21.95
N ILE A 23 34.52 5.32 -21.90
CA ILE A 23 33.24 4.61 -22.02
C ILE A 23 32.57 4.69 -20.64
N GLN A 24 31.93 5.81 -20.37
CA GLN A 24 30.91 5.86 -19.33
C GLN A 24 29.76 4.99 -19.82
N VAL A 25 29.68 3.77 -19.30
CA VAL A 25 28.47 2.99 -19.39
C VAL A 25 27.41 3.76 -18.58
N HIS A 26 26.65 4.61 -19.27
CA HIS A 26 25.41 5.08 -18.71
C HIS A 26 24.54 3.82 -18.57
N ALA A 27 24.38 3.35 -17.34
CA ALA A 27 23.31 2.44 -17.04
C ALA A 27 22.03 3.20 -17.46
N ASP A 28 21.40 2.72 -18.52
CA ASP A 28 20.13 3.24 -19.00
C ASP A 28 19.14 3.01 -17.86
N SER A 29 18.88 4.07 -17.08
CA SER A 29 17.97 3.98 -15.95
C SER A 29 16.57 3.82 -16.53
N ARG A 30 16.10 2.58 -16.53
CA ARG A 30 14.77 2.26 -16.99
C ARG A 30 13.76 2.96 -16.10
N THR A 31 12.87 3.74 -16.71
CA THR A 31 11.74 4.37 -16.03
C THR A 31 10.47 3.58 -16.27
N GLY A 32 9.51 3.73 -15.39
CA GLY A 32 8.20 3.11 -15.50
C GLY A 32 7.07 4.08 -15.26
N SER A 33 5.88 3.53 -15.06
CA SER A 33 4.68 4.29 -14.76
C SER A 33 3.80 3.61 -13.71
N ILE A 34 2.95 4.40 -13.03
CA ILE A 34 1.87 3.89 -12.19
C ILE A 34 0.57 4.46 -12.75
N ASP A 35 -0.27 3.57 -13.26
CA ASP A 35 -1.61 3.85 -13.80
C ASP A 35 -2.66 3.51 -12.74
N ILE A 36 -3.41 4.51 -12.31
CA ILE A 36 -4.46 4.38 -11.29
C ILE A 36 -5.81 4.37 -11.99
N ASP A 37 -6.55 3.27 -11.83
CA ASP A 37 -7.97 3.16 -12.22
C ASP A 37 -8.83 3.31 -10.97
N TYR A 38 -9.48 4.45 -10.80
CA TYR A 38 -10.20 4.79 -9.60
C TYR A 38 -11.70 4.70 -9.79
N LYS A 39 -12.26 3.62 -9.27
CA LYS A 39 -13.66 3.27 -9.37
C LYS A 39 -14.22 2.90 -8.00
N GLY A 40 -15.44 3.33 -7.72
CA GLY A 40 -16.19 2.96 -6.53
C GLY A 40 -17.25 1.93 -6.84
N ARG A 41 -17.92 1.45 -5.80
CA ARG A 41 -19.15 0.65 -5.94
C ARG A 41 -20.21 1.17 -4.98
N THR A 42 -21.45 1.19 -5.45
CA THR A 42 -22.62 1.48 -4.61
C THR A 42 -23.06 0.26 -3.81
N ASP A 43 -24.02 0.46 -2.90
CA ASP A 43 -24.69 -0.64 -2.19
C ASP A 43 -25.28 -1.69 -3.15
N ASN A 44 -25.77 -1.27 -4.32
CA ASN A 44 -26.32 -2.15 -5.35
C ASN A 44 -25.24 -2.84 -6.20
N GLN A 45 -23.94 -2.72 -5.83
CA GLN A 45 -22.80 -3.26 -6.57
C GLN A 45 -22.59 -2.63 -7.96
N GLU A 46 -23.22 -1.50 -8.25
CA GLU A 46 -22.98 -0.75 -9.48
C GLU A 46 -21.62 -0.06 -9.42
N GLU A 47 -20.84 -0.19 -10.48
CA GLU A 47 -19.55 0.48 -10.62
C GLU A 47 -19.74 1.98 -10.87
N ILE A 48 -19.02 2.80 -10.14
CA ILE A 48 -19.02 4.26 -10.27
C ILE A 48 -17.62 4.73 -10.65
N ILE A 49 -17.53 5.53 -11.70
CA ILE A 49 -16.32 6.20 -12.12
C ILE A 49 -16.07 7.40 -11.19
N LEU A 50 -14.90 7.45 -10.55
CA LEU A 50 -14.53 8.51 -9.62
C LEU A 50 -13.59 9.52 -10.30
N SER A 51 -14.20 10.38 -11.10
CA SER A 51 -13.53 11.46 -11.81
C SER A 51 -13.19 12.62 -10.87
N GLY A 52 -12.06 13.31 -11.14
CA GLY A 52 -11.63 14.48 -10.37
C GLY A 52 -11.04 14.16 -9.00
N ALA A 53 -10.82 12.90 -8.68
CA ALA A 53 -10.09 12.50 -7.48
C ALA A 53 -8.62 12.92 -7.60
N LYS A 54 -8.09 13.59 -6.58
CA LYS A 54 -6.71 14.06 -6.57
C LYS A 54 -5.82 13.03 -5.90
N PHE A 55 -4.85 12.50 -6.62
CA PHE A 55 -3.82 11.62 -6.09
C PHE A 55 -2.47 12.34 -6.01
N GLU A 56 -1.70 12.00 -4.98
CA GLU A 56 -0.33 12.43 -4.78
C GLU A 56 0.59 11.22 -4.74
N ILE A 57 1.73 11.30 -5.43
CA ILE A 57 2.78 10.28 -5.40
C ILE A 57 4.04 10.85 -4.74
N ILE A 58 4.53 10.20 -3.70
CA ILE A 58 5.71 10.61 -2.94
C ILE A 58 6.75 9.48 -3.03
N PRO A 59 7.95 9.73 -3.59
CA PRO A 59 9.02 8.73 -3.60
C PRO A 59 9.54 8.49 -2.18
N ILE A 60 9.60 7.21 -1.77
CA ILE A 60 10.00 6.79 -0.42
C ILE A 60 11.38 6.17 -0.41
N GLN A 61 11.64 5.27 -1.36
CA GLN A 61 12.93 4.64 -1.58
C GLN A 61 13.25 4.64 -3.08
N TYR A 62 14.52 4.59 -3.40
CA TYR A 62 15.04 4.35 -4.75
C TYR A 62 15.98 3.15 -4.74
N VAL A 63 16.30 2.64 -5.92
CA VAL A 63 17.26 1.54 -6.08
C VAL A 63 18.62 2.12 -6.47
N GLU A 64 19.67 1.80 -5.70
CA GLU A 64 21.05 2.15 -5.97
C GLU A 64 21.92 0.91 -5.77
N ASN A 65 22.68 0.52 -6.79
CA ASN A 65 23.53 -0.68 -6.76
C ASN A 65 22.75 -1.93 -6.28
N GLU A 66 21.55 -2.14 -6.86
CA GLU A 66 20.64 -3.26 -6.53
C GLU A 66 20.13 -3.26 -5.07
N LYS A 67 20.26 -2.14 -4.36
CA LYS A 67 19.81 -2.00 -2.97
C LYS A 67 18.76 -0.93 -2.84
N TRP A 68 17.80 -1.19 -1.98
CA TRP A 68 16.80 -0.20 -1.57
C TRP A 68 17.43 0.84 -0.65
N VAL A 69 17.38 2.09 -1.05
CA VAL A 69 17.91 3.23 -0.30
C VAL A 69 16.77 4.20 -0.02
N TRP A 70 16.68 4.66 1.21
CA TRP A 70 15.69 5.67 1.58
C TRP A 70 15.95 7.00 0.89
N GLN A 71 14.89 7.66 0.43
CA GLN A 71 14.97 9.08 0.07
C GLN A 71 15.46 9.88 1.28
N SER A 72 16.29 10.90 1.04
CA SER A 72 16.92 11.68 2.12
C SER A 72 15.89 12.25 3.13
N SER A 73 14.70 12.59 2.65
CA SER A 73 13.59 13.08 3.46
C SER A 73 12.98 12.03 4.38
N PHE A 74 13.24 10.73 4.16
CA PHE A 74 12.65 9.61 4.92
C PHE A 74 13.67 8.78 5.71
N VAL A 75 14.96 9.11 5.65
CA VAL A 75 16.02 8.36 6.35
C VAL A 75 15.72 8.19 7.84
N ASP A 76 15.19 9.24 8.47
CA ASP A 76 14.91 9.27 9.91
C ASP A 76 13.44 8.91 10.25
N CYS A 77 12.69 8.30 9.35
CA CYS A 77 11.29 7.98 9.60
C CYS A 77 11.10 6.85 10.64
N GLY A 78 12.11 6.00 10.84
CA GLY A 78 12.07 4.88 11.78
C GLY A 78 11.11 3.76 11.39
N ILE A 79 10.64 3.72 10.15
CA ILE A 79 9.68 2.73 9.65
C ILE A 79 10.43 1.64 8.89
N SER A 80 10.17 0.37 9.21
CA SER A 80 10.71 -0.77 8.47
C SER A 80 9.74 -1.21 7.37
N LEU A 81 10.27 -1.47 6.15
CA LEU A 81 9.52 -2.02 5.03
C LEU A 81 9.79 -3.50 4.77
N ASN A 82 10.41 -4.21 5.72
CA ASN A 82 10.80 -5.61 5.55
C ASN A 82 9.59 -6.57 5.53
N ASP A 83 8.52 -6.24 6.27
CA ASP A 83 7.28 -7.02 6.23
C ASP A 83 6.45 -6.58 5.02
N THR A 84 6.23 -7.52 4.11
CA THR A 84 5.50 -7.31 2.84
C THR A 84 4.05 -7.79 2.89
N SER A 85 3.57 -8.25 4.05
CA SER A 85 2.16 -8.63 4.21
C SER A 85 1.23 -7.46 3.93
N ALA A 86 0.02 -7.74 3.44
CA ALA A 86 -0.96 -6.70 3.12
C ALA A 86 -1.29 -5.81 4.33
N GLU A 87 -1.39 -6.40 5.52
CA GLU A 87 -1.64 -5.66 6.76
C GLU A 87 -0.47 -4.74 7.11
N ALA A 88 0.77 -5.24 7.03
CA ALA A 88 1.97 -4.44 7.29
C ALA A 88 2.09 -3.30 6.27
N ARG A 89 1.86 -3.54 4.98
CA ARG A 89 1.89 -2.53 3.92
C ARG A 89 0.87 -1.41 4.17
N ASN A 90 -0.35 -1.75 4.60
CA ASN A 90 -1.36 -0.75 4.97
C ASN A 90 -0.92 0.10 6.17
N LYS A 91 -0.34 -0.51 7.20
CA LYS A 91 0.18 0.18 8.37
C LYS A 91 1.36 1.09 8.00
N GLN A 92 2.32 0.56 7.24
CA GLN A 92 3.49 1.29 6.76
C GLN A 92 3.09 2.52 5.94
N ALA A 93 2.14 2.37 4.99
CA ALA A 93 1.66 3.47 4.16
C ALA A 93 1.05 4.60 5.01
N LYS A 94 0.23 4.27 6.01
CA LYS A 94 -0.36 5.24 6.93
C LYS A 94 0.72 5.97 7.75
N GLN A 95 1.69 5.24 8.30
CA GLN A 95 2.78 5.82 9.08
C GLN A 95 3.68 6.73 8.24
N LEU A 96 3.99 6.31 7.00
CA LEU A 96 4.77 7.12 6.05
C LEU A 96 4.03 8.39 5.67
N LEU A 97 2.71 8.32 5.45
CA LEU A 97 1.90 9.50 5.15
C LEU A 97 1.86 10.47 6.34
N GLU A 98 1.71 9.96 7.56
CA GLU A 98 1.74 10.77 8.77
C GLU A 98 3.10 11.47 8.92
N TYR A 99 4.19 10.72 8.72
CA TYR A 99 5.54 11.27 8.74
C TYR A 99 5.73 12.36 7.67
N ALA A 100 5.31 12.09 6.43
CA ALA A 100 5.40 13.04 5.32
C ALA A 100 4.66 14.34 5.65
N ARG A 101 3.43 14.25 6.16
CA ARG A 101 2.63 15.42 6.56
C ARG A 101 3.30 16.20 7.68
N LYS A 102 3.79 15.54 8.73
CA LYS A 102 4.51 16.17 9.84
C LYS A 102 5.76 16.91 9.39
N LYS A 103 6.43 16.40 8.36
CA LYS A 103 7.66 16.99 7.79
C LYS A 103 7.39 17.92 6.61
N SER A 104 6.14 18.15 6.23
CA SER A 104 5.74 18.92 5.05
C SER A 104 6.35 18.41 3.75
N ILE A 105 6.52 17.09 3.65
CA ILE A 105 6.98 16.42 2.44
C ILE A 105 5.78 16.24 1.53
N SER A 106 5.89 16.72 0.29
CA SER A 106 4.88 16.57 -0.75
C SER A 106 5.48 15.98 -2.02
N GLY A 107 4.64 15.41 -2.85
CA GLY A 107 5.02 14.80 -4.12
C GLY A 107 4.29 15.41 -5.31
N ASN A 108 4.33 14.72 -6.45
CA ASN A 108 3.60 15.12 -7.64
C ASN A 108 2.11 14.78 -7.47
N GLN A 109 1.24 15.70 -7.93
CA GLN A 109 -0.20 15.56 -7.80
C GLN A 109 -0.85 15.52 -9.18
N GLN A 110 -1.84 14.64 -9.33
CA GLN A 110 -2.66 14.53 -10.54
C GLN A 110 -4.12 14.27 -10.19
N LEU A 111 -5.01 14.61 -11.12
CA LEU A 111 -6.45 14.36 -11.03
C LEU A 111 -6.82 13.18 -11.91
N THR A 112 -7.78 12.35 -11.47
CA THR A 112 -8.39 11.37 -12.35
C THR A 112 -9.24 12.07 -13.41
N ASP A 113 -9.18 11.54 -14.63
CA ASP A 113 -9.94 12.00 -15.78
C ASP A 113 -11.43 11.58 -15.71
N SER A 114 -12.18 11.83 -16.80
CA SER A 114 -13.60 11.46 -16.90
C SER A 114 -13.86 9.96 -16.86
N MET A 115 -12.83 9.13 -17.04
CA MET A 115 -12.91 7.67 -16.97
C MET A 115 -12.38 7.12 -15.62
N GLY A 116 -11.98 8.01 -14.71
CA GLY A 116 -11.41 7.64 -13.41
C GLY A 116 -9.91 7.28 -13.46
N HIS A 117 -9.22 7.56 -14.57
CA HIS A 117 -7.82 7.23 -14.75
C HIS A 117 -6.88 8.39 -14.44
N THR A 118 -5.73 8.08 -13.89
CA THR A 118 -4.58 9.00 -13.82
C THR A 118 -3.28 8.22 -13.89
N VAL A 119 -2.25 8.78 -14.56
CA VAL A 119 -0.98 8.09 -14.80
C VAL A 119 0.18 8.95 -14.33
N PHE A 120 0.99 8.42 -13.43
CA PHE A 120 2.30 8.97 -13.08
C PHE A 120 3.37 8.26 -13.91
N SER A 121 3.98 8.96 -14.84
CA SER A 121 4.99 8.43 -15.77
C SER A 121 6.40 8.91 -15.45
N ASN A 122 7.40 8.32 -16.13
CA ASN A 122 8.82 8.63 -15.96
C ASN A 122 9.32 8.42 -14.52
N LEU A 123 8.80 7.38 -13.86
CA LEU A 123 9.19 7.02 -12.51
C LEU A 123 10.46 6.17 -12.53
N ASN A 124 11.46 6.57 -11.77
CA ASN A 124 12.66 5.76 -11.55
C ASN A 124 12.32 4.51 -10.74
N GLU A 125 13.22 3.52 -10.77
CA GLU A 125 13.10 2.34 -9.90
C GLU A 125 13.07 2.76 -8.43
N GLY A 126 12.01 2.33 -7.73
CA GLY A 126 11.80 2.77 -6.36
C GLY A 126 10.49 2.31 -5.73
N MET A 127 10.31 2.70 -4.47
CA MET A 127 9.06 2.55 -3.72
C MET A 127 8.38 3.91 -3.60
N TYR A 128 7.09 3.93 -3.88
CA TYR A 128 6.26 5.13 -3.91
C TYR A 128 5.09 5.00 -2.94
N LEU A 129 4.86 6.03 -2.16
CA LEU A 129 3.64 6.21 -1.39
C LEU A 129 2.63 6.96 -2.25
N ILE A 130 1.45 6.39 -2.39
CA ILE A 130 0.33 6.99 -3.10
C ILE A 130 -0.77 7.31 -2.09
N THR A 131 -1.31 8.51 -2.17
CA THR A 131 -2.39 8.95 -1.30
C THR A 131 -3.40 9.79 -2.07
N GLN A 132 -4.66 9.62 -1.76
CA GLN A 132 -5.71 10.53 -2.20
C GLN A 132 -5.71 11.79 -1.32
N ILE A 133 -5.79 12.96 -1.94
CA ILE A 133 -5.92 14.25 -1.24
C ILE A 133 -7.39 14.64 -1.19
N GLY A 134 -7.95 14.64 0.01
CA GLY A 134 -9.37 14.87 0.21
C GLY A 134 -10.23 13.70 -0.29
N SER A 135 -11.51 13.90 -0.34
CA SER A 135 -12.48 12.94 -0.85
C SER A 135 -13.06 13.39 -2.20
N VAL A 136 -13.58 12.44 -2.98
CA VAL A 136 -14.34 12.76 -4.19
C VAL A 136 -15.83 12.49 -3.94
N LYS A 137 -16.67 13.39 -4.44
CA LYS A 137 -18.13 13.27 -4.33
C LYS A 137 -18.71 12.78 -5.66
N ASN A 138 -19.68 11.86 -5.56
CA ASN A 138 -20.54 11.47 -6.64
C ASN A 138 -22.00 11.47 -6.13
N GLY A 139 -22.78 12.47 -6.52
CA GLY A 139 -24.10 12.72 -5.92
C GLY A 139 -23.98 13.06 -4.42
N ASN A 140 -24.68 12.28 -3.60
CA ASN A 140 -24.66 12.43 -2.14
C ASN A 140 -23.56 11.60 -1.48
N ASP A 141 -22.88 10.76 -2.23
CA ASP A 141 -21.87 9.84 -1.73
C ASP A 141 -20.48 10.47 -1.76
N THR A 142 -19.65 10.05 -0.82
CA THR A 142 -18.27 10.50 -0.68
C THR A 142 -17.36 9.28 -0.70
N PHE A 143 -16.32 9.35 -1.52
CA PHE A 143 -15.39 8.25 -1.73
C PHE A 143 -13.96 8.65 -1.33
N GLU A 144 -13.30 7.77 -0.62
CA GLU A 144 -11.92 7.94 -0.18
C GLU A 144 -11.13 6.66 -0.40
N SER A 145 -9.84 6.82 -0.66
CA SER A 145 -8.87 5.73 -0.71
C SER A 145 -7.88 5.86 0.44
N ALA A 146 -7.60 4.75 1.12
CA ALA A 146 -6.49 4.68 2.06
C ALA A 146 -5.15 4.83 1.30
N PRO A 147 -4.10 5.37 1.96
CA PRO A 147 -2.77 5.41 1.36
C PRO A 147 -2.23 4.00 1.14
N PHE A 148 -1.44 3.82 0.09
CA PHE A 148 -0.83 2.53 -0.25
C PHE A 148 0.57 2.70 -0.85
N LEU A 149 1.32 1.60 -0.89
CA LEU A 149 2.68 1.56 -1.41
C LEU A 149 2.73 0.79 -2.73
N VAL A 150 3.47 1.30 -3.69
CA VAL A 150 3.73 0.66 -4.99
C VAL A 150 5.21 0.70 -5.29
N SER A 151 5.79 -0.41 -5.74
CA SER A 151 7.15 -0.45 -6.28
C SER A 151 7.14 -0.33 -7.80
N VAL A 152 8.15 0.34 -8.34
CA VAL A 152 8.47 0.36 -9.76
C VAL A 152 9.91 -0.13 -9.88
N PRO A 153 10.17 -1.27 -10.54
CA PRO A 153 9.18 -2.22 -11.05
C PRO A 153 8.44 -2.95 -9.92
N SER A 154 7.27 -3.46 -10.23
CA SER A 154 6.52 -4.38 -9.38
C SER A 154 6.74 -5.80 -9.84
N ASP A 155 6.98 -6.74 -8.92
CA ASP A 155 7.05 -8.15 -9.23
C ASP A 155 5.61 -8.73 -9.24
N ILE A 156 5.19 -9.19 -10.40
CA ILE A 156 3.90 -9.84 -10.61
C ILE A 156 4.18 -11.22 -11.20
N ASP A 157 3.94 -12.26 -10.43
CA ASP A 157 4.15 -13.66 -10.83
C ASP A 157 5.59 -13.94 -11.34
N GLY A 158 6.61 -13.29 -10.77
CA GLY A 158 8.01 -13.43 -11.13
C GLY A 158 8.45 -12.59 -12.34
N TYR A 159 7.58 -11.71 -12.84
CA TYR A 159 7.88 -10.77 -13.90
C TYR A 159 7.97 -9.32 -13.37
N LEU A 160 9.05 -8.64 -13.70
CA LEU A 160 9.24 -7.23 -13.34
C LEU A 160 8.44 -6.33 -14.30
N MET A 161 7.36 -5.75 -13.78
CA MET A 161 6.49 -4.83 -14.52
C MET A 161 6.86 -3.39 -14.18
N TYR A 162 7.30 -2.64 -15.19
CA TYR A 162 7.63 -1.21 -15.04
C TYR A 162 6.39 -0.32 -15.20
N ASP A 163 5.40 -0.76 -15.97
CA ASP A 163 4.11 -0.10 -16.10
C ASP A 163 3.11 -0.81 -15.18
N VAL A 164 2.94 -0.26 -13.99
CA VAL A 164 2.17 -0.88 -12.91
C VAL A 164 0.75 -0.32 -12.91
N LYS A 165 -0.25 -1.19 -13.06
CA LYS A 165 -1.66 -0.82 -12.92
C LYS A 165 -2.14 -1.09 -11.51
N VAL A 166 -2.85 -0.13 -10.93
CA VAL A 166 -3.39 -0.24 -9.57
C VAL A 166 -4.85 0.21 -9.52
N GLU A 167 -5.64 -0.56 -8.80
CA GLU A 167 -7.02 -0.22 -8.43
C GLU A 167 -7.06 0.05 -6.92
N PRO A 168 -7.10 1.31 -6.48
CA PRO A 168 -7.10 1.63 -5.06
C PRO A 168 -8.37 1.10 -4.38
N LYS A 169 -8.20 0.54 -3.18
CA LYS A 169 -9.35 0.15 -2.38
C LYS A 169 -10.12 1.38 -1.93
N VAL A 170 -11.37 1.46 -2.35
CA VAL A 170 -12.26 2.59 -2.07
C VAL A 170 -13.07 2.34 -0.81
N THR A 171 -13.15 3.36 0.04
CA THR A 171 -14.10 3.45 1.15
C THR A 171 -15.22 4.39 0.75
N TRP A 172 -16.45 3.90 0.80
CA TRP A 172 -17.64 4.69 0.55
C TRP A 172 -18.19 5.20 1.87
N LEU A 173 -18.34 6.52 1.98
CA LEU A 173 -18.90 7.20 3.14
C LEU A 173 -20.29 7.72 2.75
N THR A 174 -21.32 7.00 3.14
CA THR A 174 -22.70 7.45 2.97
C THR A 174 -23.00 8.55 3.98
N ASN A 175 -23.36 9.74 3.50
CA ASN A 175 -23.91 10.79 4.36
C ASN A 175 -25.40 10.52 4.68
N ASN A 176 -25.76 9.29 4.93
CA ASN A 176 -27.07 8.98 5.50
C ASN A 176 -27.05 9.40 6.97
N VAL A 177 -27.33 10.67 7.21
CA VAL A 177 -27.95 11.04 8.49
C VAL A 177 -29.26 10.25 8.51
N PRO A 178 -29.45 9.31 9.45
CA PRO A 178 -30.77 8.65 9.56
C PRO A 178 -31.80 9.78 9.67
N PRO A 179 -32.92 9.72 8.91
CA PRO A 179 -33.98 10.69 9.10
C PRO A 179 -34.27 10.74 10.58
N SER A 180 -34.16 11.92 11.18
CA SER A 180 -34.51 12.14 12.57
C SER A 180 -35.94 11.58 12.74
N VAL A 181 -36.04 10.43 13.41
CA VAL A 181 -37.33 9.86 13.79
C VAL A 181 -38.00 10.96 14.59
N PRO A 182 -39.19 11.45 14.18
CA PRO A 182 -39.92 12.42 14.98
C PRO A 182 -40.07 11.83 16.38
N GLU A 183 -39.59 12.55 17.41
CA GLU A 183 -39.77 12.14 18.79
C GLU A 183 -41.28 11.99 19.02
N LYS A 184 -41.72 10.73 19.13
CA LYS A 184 -43.04 10.41 19.65
C LYS A 184 -43.10 10.91 21.11
N PRO A 185 -44.14 11.68 21.51
CA PRO A 185 -44.26 12.17 22.87
C PRO A 185 -44.15 11.01 23.87
N SER A 186 -43.30 11.23 24.87
CA SER A 186 -43.01 10.31 25.95
C SER A 186 -44.28 9.94 26.72
N GLU A 187 -44.78 8.72 26.49
CA GLU A 187 -45.77 8.08 27.38
C GLU A 187 -44.97 7.34 28.46
N LYS A 188 -45.09 7.84 29.69
CA LYS A 188 -44.48 7.26 30.88
C LYS A 188 -45.19 5.92 31.17
N ASN A 189 -44.51 4.81 30.93
CA ASN A 189 -44.85 3.54 31.56
C ASN A 189 -43.65 3.03 32.36
N PRO A 190 -43.88 2.34 33.48
CA PRO A 190 -42.82 1.93 34.40
C PRO A 190 -41.96 0.80 33.80
N PRO A 191 -40.74 0.62 34.31
CA PRO A 191 -39.76 -0.24 33.70
C PRO A 191 -40.12 -1.71 33.83
N GLU A 192 -40.45 -2.35 32.73
CA GLU A 192 -40.49 -3.80 32.64
C GLU A 192 -39.08 -4.26 32.19
N ASP A 193 -38.51 -5.07 33.04
CA ASP A 193 -37.15 -5.62 32.97
C ASP A 193 -37.03 -6.59 31.79
N THR A 194 -36.73 -6.07 30.57
CA THR A 194 -36.42 -6.91 29.42
C THR A 194 -34.93 -7.14 29.30
N ASN A 195 -34.52 -8.21 29.96
CA ASN A 195 -33.21 -8.80 29.89
C ASN A 195 -32.96 -9.37 28.46
N THR A 196 -32.54 -8.55 27.49
CA THR A 196 -32.10 -8.96 26.16
C THR A 196 -30.59 -9.20 26.09
N GLY A 197 -30.06 -9.86 27.13
CA GLY A 197 -28.74 -10.44 27.06
C GLY A 197 -28.83 -11.82 26.41
N VAL A 198 -28.09 -12.03 25.31
CA VAL A 198 -27.82 -13.39 24.83
C VAL A 198 -27.15 -14.14 25.94
N GLN A 199 -27.94 -14.91 26.70
CA GLN A 199 -27.43 -15.85 27.71
C GLN A 199 -26.70 -16.98 26.96
N VAL A 200 -25.42 -16.78 26.67
CA VAL A 200 -24.54 -17.89 26.37
C VAL A 200 -24.51 -18.73 27.61
N LYS A 201 -25.31 -19.83 27.57
CA LYS A 201 -25.45 -20.75 28.71
C LYS A 201 -24.06 -21.20 29.14
N LYS A 202 -23.57 -20.69 30.28
CA LYS A 202 -22.32 -21.14 30.94
C LYS A 202 -22.25 -22.66 31.11
N MET A 203 -23.42 -23.34 31.09
CA MET A 203 -23.54 -24.78 31.10
C MET A 203 -22.91 -25.49 29.90
N THR A 204 -22.89 -24.90 28.71
CA THR A 204 -22.37 -25.57 27.51
C THR A 204 -20.86 -25.80 27.58
N TRP A 205 -20.14 -24.88 28.18
CA TRP A 205 -18.69 -25.01 28.38
C TRP A 205 -18.33 -26.00 29.46
N ILE A 206 -19.14 -26.14 30.51
CA ILE A 206 -18.92 -27.12 31.59
C ILE A 206 -19.14 -28.55 31.05
N VAL A 207 -20.13 -28.80 30.22
CA VAL A 207 -20.38 -30.09 29.59
C VAL A 207 -19.23 -30.50 28.66
N LEU A 208 -18.71 -29.56 27.84
CA LEU A 208 -17.57 -29.82 26.96
C LEU A 208 -16.28 -30.13 27.76
N ALA A 209 -16.04 -29.44 28.89
CA ALA A 209 -14.88 -29.70 29.75
C ALA A 209 -14.96 -31.05 30.44
N LEU A 210 -16.14 -31.47 30.86
CA LEU A 210 -16.35 -32.79 31.50
C LEU A 210 -16.22 -33.95 30.51
N CYS A 211 -16.67 -33.79 29.26
CA CYS A 211 -16.48 -34.76 28.20
C CYS A 211 -15.01 -34.97 27.83
N SER A 212 -14.20 -33.91 27.80
CA SER A 212 -12.75 -34.01 27.52
C SER A 212 -11.98 -34.73 28.64
N LEU A 213 -12.31 -34.47 29.90
CA LEU A 213 -11.72 -35.15 31.04
C LEU A 213 -12.09 -36.64 31.06
N GLY A 214 -13.33 -37.01 30.74
CA GLY A 214 -13.79 -38.39 30.62
C GLY A 214 -13.01 -39.20 29.57
N MET A 215 -12.70 -38.57 28.43
CA MET A 215 -11.95 -39.22 27.36
C MET A 215 -10.49 -39.47 27.72
N ILE A 216 -9.86 -38.59 28.48
CA ILE A 216 -8.47 -38.75 28.97
C ILE A 216 -8.38 -39.93 29.95
N VAL A 217 -9.37 -40.08 30.83
CA VAL A 217 -9.38 -41.19 31.80
C VAL A 217 -9.59 -42.55 31.11
N ILE A 218 -10.42 -42.62 30.06
CA ILE A 218 -10.66 -43.86 29.31
C ILE A 218 -9.41 -44.25 28.49
N LEU A 219 -8.77 -43.30 27.85
CA LEU A 219 -7.52 -43.50 27.10
C LEU A 219 -6.37 -43.92 28.03
N GLY A 220 -6.25 -43.29 29.20
CA GLY A 220 -5.21 -43.63 30.19
C GLY A 220 -5.36 -45.03 30.76
N LYS A 221 -6.59 -45.57 30.88
CA LYS A 221 -6.85 -46.97 31.29
C LYS A 221 -6.56 -47.99 30.20
N ARG A 222 -6.65 -47.61 28.91
CA ARG A 222 -6.32 -48.51 27.79
C ARG A 222 -4.81 -48.65 27.53
N LEU A 223 -4.02 -47.68 27.94
CA LEU A 223 -2.56 -47.71 27.79
C LEU A 223 -1.82 -48.43 28.96
N LYS A 224 -2.55 -48.85 30.01
CA LYS A 224 -2.01 -49.63 31.16
C LYS A 224 -2.39 -51.11 31.11
N LYS A 225 -2.89 -51.62 30.02
CA LYS A 225 -3.07 -53.03 29.73
C LYS A 225 -2.19 -53.38 28.50
#